data_15d3ff1c44705af55efd76e62a780367
#
_entry.id   15d3ff1c44705af55efd76e62a780367
#
_cell.length_a   1.000
_cell.length_b   1.000
_cell.length_c   1.000
_cell.angle_alpha   90.00
_cell.angle_beta   90.00
_cell.angle_gamma   90.00
#
_symmetry.space_group_name_H-M   'P 1'
#
loop_
_entity.id
_entity.type
_entity.pdbx_description
1 polymer ?
#
loop_
_entity_poly.entity_id
_entity_poly.type
_entity_poly.pdbx_seq_one_letter_code
_entity_poly.pdbx_strand_id
1 'polypeptide(L)'
;LDPKEPFVDAVISHAHGDHAIGGNQNVYCTAATSVFMKHRYKKFAASNFYIKAYHDSFILNGVEISFIPAGHILSSALVLMQYKGVKYLYTGDYKLEEDATCEPMEFVNADVLITETTFANPETEHPDAVTEIKKLNAVSTNIMLGSYALGKSQRLIAMINQHCPDKRILVHHSIMPFVKIYEQFGINLGKYEVYDRKVMKNNHTNMVYIVPP
;
A
#
# COMPACT_ATOMS: atom_id res chain seq x y z
N LEU A 1 -3.20 1.93 -18.14
CA LEU A 1 -3.23 2.01 -16.68
C LEU A 1 -3.05 0.61 -16.10
N ASP A 2 -2.20 0.45 -15.09
CA ASP A 2 -1.95 -0.80 -14.36
C ASP A 2 -1.94 -2.05 -15.27
N PRO A 3 -1.06 -2.10 -16.28
CA PRO A 3 -1.10 -3.11 -17.33
C PRO A 3 -0.83 -4.51 -16.77
N LYS A 4 -1.44 -5.53 -17.35
CA LYS A 4 -1.24 -6.95 -17.00
C LYS A 4 -0.10 -7.62 -17.80
N GLU A 5 0.44 -6.92 -18.79
CA GLU A 5 1.61 -7.30 -19.58
C GLU A 5 2.49 -6.06 -19.83
N PRO A 6 3.80 -6.22 -20.17
CA PRO A 6 4.68 -5.09 -20.38
C PRO A 6 4.26 -4.21 -21.57
N PHE A 7 4.32 -2.88 -21.35
CA PHE A 7 4.03 -1.86 -22.36
C PHE A 7 5.18 -0.85 -22.50
N VAL A 8 5.14 -0.09 -23.61
CA VAL A 8 6.05 1.03 -23.82
C VAL A 8 5.83 2.10 -22.75
N ASP A 9 4.58 2.50 -22.54
CA ASP A 9 4.21 3.49 -21.52
C ASP A 9 3.17 2.89 -20.58
N ALA A 10 3.47 2.88 -19.29
CA ALA A 10 2.60 2.38 -18.23
C ALA A 10 2.41 3.44 -17.15
N VAL A 11 1.16 3.76 -16.83
CA VAL A 11 0.79 4.60 -15.67
C VAL A 11 0.37 3.66 -14.56
N ILE A 12 1.03 3.72 -13.42
CA ILE A 12 0.83 2.79 -12.29
C ILE A 12 0.21 3.53 -11.12
N SER A 13 -0.97 3.05 -10.68
CA SER A 13 -1.73 3.63 -9.58
C SER A 13 -1.07 3.36 -8.22
N HIS A 14 -0.62 2.14 -7.97
CA HIS A 14 0.02 1.73 -6.72
C HIS A 14 0.87 0.47 -6.89
N ALA A 15 1.62 0.11 -5.85
CA ALA A 15 2.70 -0.88 -5.96
C ALA A 15 2.29 -2.34 -5.65
N HIS A 16 1.02 -2.71 -5.54
CA HIS A 16 0.64 -4.13 -5.43
C HIS A 16 1.00 -4.88 -6.72
N GLY A 17 1.28 -6.18 -6.59
CA GLY A 17 1.86 -6.99 -7.67
C GLY A 17 0.95 -7.17 -8.88
N ASP A 18 -0.32 -7.10 -8.68
CA ASP A 18 -1.37 -7.20 -9.71
C ASP A 18 -1.63 -5.89 -10.45
N HIS A 19 -1.16 -4.74 -9.92
CA HIS A 19 -1.23 -3.41 -10.56
C HIS A 19 0.13 -2.98 -11.12
N ALA A 20 1.21 -3.29 -10.44
CA ALA A 20 2.56 -2.84 -10.77
C ALA A 20 3.45 -3.99 -11.22
N ILE A 21 3.30 -4.43 -12.46
CA ILE A 21 4.16 -5.47 -13.07
C ILE A 21 5.48 -4.88 -13.56
N GLY A 22 6.52 -5.73 -13.58
CA GLY A 22 7.82 -5.37 -14.17
C GLY A 22 7.85 -5.50 -15.70
N GLY A 23 8.95 -5.02 -16.30
CA GLY A 23 9.21 -5.18 -17.74
C GLY A 23 8.70 -4.06 -18.64
N ASN A 24 8.01 -3.05 -18.09
CA ASN A 24 7.60 -1.88 -18.86
C ASN A 24 8.82 -1.05 -19.29
N GLN A 25 8.74 -0.37 -20.44
CA GLN A 25 9.81 0.53 -20.86
C GLN A 25 9.79 1.83 -20.04
N ASN A 26 8.67 2.53 -20.00
CA ASN A 26 8.49 3.79 -19.29
C ASN A 26 7.37 3.61 -18.25
N VAL A 27 7.66 3.89 -16.98
CA VAL A 27 6.69 3.85 -15.90
C VAL A 27 6.48 5.25 -15.34
N TYR A 28 5.25 5.71 -15.35
CA TYR A 28 4.79 6.94 -14.71
C TYR A 28 4.09 6.56 -13.42
N CYS A 29 4.62 6.98 -12.27
CA CYS A 29 4.10 6.62 -10.97
C CYS A 29 4.57 7.59 -9.88
N THR A 30 4.03 7.46 -8.68
CA THR A 30 4.46 8.18 -7.49
C THR A 30 5.83 7.68 -6.98
N ALA A 31 6.45 8.45 -6.11
CA ALA A 31 7.82 8.18 -5.65
C ALA A 31 7.96 6.82 -4.97
N ALA A 32 7.14 6.52 -3.93
CA ALA A 32 7.26 5.26 -3.21
C ALA A 32 6.88 4.06 -4.09
N THR A 33 5.90 4.20 -4.98
CA THR A 33 5.54 3.16 -5.97
C THR A 33 6.75 2.74 -6.78
N SER A 34 7.57 3.69 -7.26
CA SER A 34 8.80 3.38 -8.01
C SER A 34 9.82 2.59 -7.17
N VAL A 35 9.97 2.94 -5.89
CA VAL A 35 10.91 2.26 -4.98
C VAL A 35 10.45 0.83 -4.70
N PHE A 36 9.16 0.63 -4.46
CA PHE A 36 8.58 -0.72 -4.29
C PHE A 36 8.75 -1.59 -5.54
N MET A 37 8.49 -1.04 -6.73
CA MET A 37 8.72 -1.75 -7.99
C MET A 37 10.18 -2.14 -8.17
N LYS A 38 11.11 -1.20 -7.95
CA LYS A 38 12.57 -1.45 -8.00
C LYS A 38 13.00 -2.51 -6.99
N HIS A 39 12.43 -2.49 -5.78
CA HIS A 39 12.70 -3.52 -4.79
C HIS A 39 12.24 -4.90 -5.27
N ARG A 40 11.01 -5.02 -5.80
CA ARG A 40 10.41 -6.30 -6.20
C ARG A 40 11.06 -6.89 -7.45
N TYR A 41 11.24 -6.10 -8.49
CA TYR A 41 11.66 -6.57 -9.82
C TYR A 41 13.13 -6.32 -10.14
N LYS A 42 13.84 -5.56 -9.29
CA LYS A 42 15.26 -5.21 -9.48
C LYS A 42 15.47 -4.57 -10.87
N LYS A 43 16.40 -5.11 -11.67
CA LYS A 43 16.69 -4.64 -13.03
C LYS A 43 15.55 -4.81 -14.03
N PHE A 44 14.55 -5.62 -13.70
CA PHE A 44 13.37 -5.84 -14.55
C PHE A 44 12.19 -4.95 -14.18
N ALA A 45 12.34 -3.99 -13.28
CA ALA A 45 11.23 -3.13 -12.85
C ALA A 45 10.70 -2.27 -14.01
N ALA A 46 11.56 -1.49 -14.63
CA ALA A 46 11.30 -0.71 -15.85
C ALA A 46 12.63 -0.20 -16.40
N SER A 47 12.66 0.21 -17.68
CA SER A 47 13.82 0.89 -18.23
C SER A 47 13.93 2.32 -17.69
N ASN A 48 12.82 3.04 -17.63
CA ASN A 48 12.74 4.42 -17.14
C ASN A 48 11.59 4.59 -16.14
N PHE A 49 11.83 5.41 -15.11
CA PHE A 49 10.80 5.84 -14.16
C PHE A 49 10.63 7.37 -14.26
N TYR A 50 9.40 7.81 -14.52
CA TYR A 50 8.97 9.20 -14.53
C TYR A 50 8.14 9.45 -13.27
N ILE A 51 8.82 9.92 -12.23
CA ILE A 51 8.19 10.17 -10.93
C ILE A 51 7.33 11.44 -11.03
N LYS A 52 6.08 11.34 -10.57
CA LYS A 52 5.12 12.42 -10.52
C LYS A 52 4.65 12.64 -9.09
N ALA A 53 4.61 13.89 -8.66
CA ALA A 53 4.00 14.24 -7.39
C ALA A 53 2.47 14.24 -7.53
N TYR A 54 1.78 14.17 -6.39
CA TYR A 54 0.34 14.38 -6.39
C TYR A 54 0.01 15.79 -6.88
N HIS A 55 -1.09 15.92 -7.59
CA HIS A 55 -1.63 17.13 -8.19
C HIS A 55 -0.81 17.74 -9.34
N ASP A 56 0.42 17.26 -9.56
CA ASP A 56 1.19 17.68 -10.73
C ASP A 56 0.63 17.01 -11.98
N SER A 57 0.21 17.83 -12.97
CA SER A 57 -0.24 17.29 -14.24
C SER A 57 0.91 17.09 -15.23
N PHE A 58 0.76 16.09 -16.08
CA PHE A 58 1.65 15.81 -17.21
C PHE A 58 0.86 15.32 -18.41
N ILE A 59 1.43 15.50 -19.60
CA ILE A 59 0.80 15.04 -20.84
C ILE A 59 1.46 13.75 -21.30
N LEU A 60 0.65 12.73 -21.55
CA LEU A 60 1.07 11.46 -22.14
C LEU A 60 0.13 11.12 -23.30
N ASN A 61 0.70 11.04 -24.51
CA ASN A 61 -0.06 10.73 -25.74
C ASN A 61 -1.30 11.62 -25.96
N GLY A 62 -1.19 12.92 -25.60
CA GLY A 62 -2.27 13.90 -25.75
C GLY A 62 -3.34 13.87 -24.65
N VAL A 63 -3.17 13.03 -23.62
CA VAL A 63 -4.00 13.00 -22.42
C VAL A 63 -3.29 13.72 -21.29
N GLU A 64 -3.95 14.67 -20.63
CA GLU A 64 -3.46 15.26 -19.39
C GLU A 64 -3.78 14.34 -18.23
N ILE A 65 -2.77 14.03 -17.42
CA ILE A 65 -2.86 13.05 -16.32
C ILE A 65 -2.36 13.70 -15.04
N SER A 66 -3.07 13.45 -13.92
CA SER A 66 -2.64 13.82 -12.58
C SER A 66 -2.87 12.66 -11.61
N PHE A 67 -1.99 12.52 -10.62
CA PHE A 67 -2.17 11.60 -9.51
C PHE A 67 -2.84 12.30 -8.33
N ILE A 68 -3.83 11.65 -7.71
CA ILE A 68 -4.56 12.12 -6.53
C ILE A 68 -4.42 11.04 -5.45
N PRO A 69 -4.21 11.36 -4.17
CA PRO A 69 -4.10 10.35 -3.11
C PRO A 69 -5.27 9.39 -3.07
N ALA A 70 -5.00 8.08 -3.00
CA ALA A 70 -6.02 7.02 -3.03
C ALA A 70 -6.31 6.38 -1.65
N GLY A 71 -5.51 6.68 -0.62
CA GLY A 71 -5.72 6.16 0.74
C GLY A 71 -5.42 4.67 0.93
N HIS A 72 -4.99 3.94 -0.10
CA HIS A 72 -4.90 2.49 -0.07
C HIS A 72 -3.61 1.97 0.59
N ILE A 73 -2.47 2.38 0.07
CA ILE A 73 -1.13 2.15 0.63
C ILE A 73 -0.26 3.40 0.42
N LEU A 74 0.93 3.42 1.01
CA LEU A 74 1.87 4.53 0.84
C LEU A 74 2.07 4.88 -0.63
N SER A 75 1.82 6.15 -0.95
CA SER A 75 1.90 6.72 -2.30
C SER A 75 0.98 6.09 -3.33
N SER A 76 -0.14 5.46 -2.93
CA SER A 76 -1.19 5.01 -3.85
C SER A 76 -1.94 6.19 -4.45
N ALA A 77 -2.31 6.10 -5.73
CA ALA A 77 -2.92 7.19 -6.47
C ALA A 77 -4.17 6.78 -7.24
N LEU A 78 -5.21 7.60 -7.16
CA LEU A 78 -6.22 7.70 -8.20
C LEU A 78 -5.55 8.36 -9.42
N VAL A 79 -5.93 7.96 -10.63
CA VAL A 79 -5.41 8.54 -11.88
C VAL A 79 -6.52 9.38 -12.52
N LEU A 80 -6.42 10.70 -12.38
CA LEU A 80 -7.30 11.64 -13.05
C LEU A 80 -6.75 11.93 -14.45
N MET A 81 -7.56 11.72 -15.47
CA MET A 81 -7.21 11.94 -16.88
C MET A 81 -8.17 12.94 -17.49
N GLN A 82 -7.66 13.89 -18.27
CA GLN A 82 -8.48 14.82 -19.03
C GLN A 82 -8.15 14.70 -20.52
N TYR A 83 -9.19 14.44 -21.32
CA TYR A 83 -9.06 14.31 -22.77
C TYR A 83 -10.30 14.89 -23.46
N LYS A 84 -10.10 15.81 -24.41
CA LYS A 84 -11.16 16.48 -25.17
C LYS A 84 -12.31 17.04 -24.32
N GLY A 85 -11.96 17.64 -23.17
CA GLY A 85 -12.91 18.26 -22.25
C GLY A 85 -13.63 17.31 -21.31
N VAL A 86 -13.39 16.01 -21.39
CA VAL A 86 -13.97 14.98 -20.51
C VAL A 86 -12.94 14.56 -19.46
N LYS A 87 -13.35 14.47 -18.19
CA LYS A 87 -12.56 14.00 -17.07
C LYS A 87 -12.90 12.54 -16.75
N TYR A 88 -11.89 11.69 -16.75
CA TYR A 88 -11.97 10.28 -16.38
C TYR A 88 -11.20 10.07 -15.09
N LEU A 89 -11.79 9.37 -14.14
CA LEU A 89 -11.11 8.96 -12.90
C LEU A 89 -10.98 7.44 -12.86
N TYR A 90 -9.75 6.94 -12.85
CA TYR A 90 -9.43 5.56 -12.54
C TYR A 90 -8.96 5.46 -11.09
N THR A 91 -9.64 4.66 -10.28
CA THR A 91 -9.33 4.61 -8.85
C THR A 91 -8.12 3.75 -8.51
N GLY A 92 -7.78 2.77 -9.35
CA GLY A 92 -7.01 1.64 -8.85
C GLY A 92 -7.71 1.08 -7.61
N ASP A 93 -6.95 0.60 -6.63
CA ASP A 93 -7.48 0.28 -5.30
C ASP A 93 -7.46 1.52 -4.42
N TYR A 94 -8.52 1.73 -3.64
CA TYR A 94 -8.64 2.87 -2.75
C TYR A 94 -9.19 2.48 -1.38
N LYS A 95 -9.05 3.37 -0.41
CA LYS A 95 -9.59 3.20 0.93
C LYS A 95 -10.05 4.54 1.49
N LEU A 96 -11.25 4.55 2.06
CA LEU A 96 -11.86 5.75 2.65
C LEU A 96 -11.46 5.96 4.12
N GLU A 97 -11.14 4.85 4.82
CA GLU A 97 -10.75 4.91 6.23
C GLU A 97 -9.38 5.54 6.39
N GLU A 98 -9.23 6.31 7.46
CA GLU A 98 -7.95 6.88 7.84
C GLU A 98 -6.90 5.80 8.12
N ASP A 99 -5.69 6.05 7.66
CA ASP A 99 -4.55 5.17 7.84
C ASP A 99 -3.29 6.01 8.03
N ALA A 100 -2.72 5.95 9.23
CA ALA A 100 -1.50 6.70 9.57
C ALA A 100 -0.27 6.29 8.74
N THR A 101 -0.38 5.24 7.91
CA THR A 101 0.74 4.71 7.11
C THR A 101 0.72 5.11 5.65
N CYS A 102 -0.30 5.88 5.23
CA CYS A 102 -0.39 6.41 3.86
C CYS A 102 -1.13 7.75 3.85
N GLU A 103 -1.08 8.42 2.72
CA GLU A 103 -1.84 9.65 2.48
C GLU A 103 -3.35 9.33 2.47
N PRO A 104 -4.21 10.17 3.08
CA PRO A 104 -5.66 9.96 3.04
C PRO A 104 -6.19 10.11 1.61
N MET A 105 -7.26 9.38 1.29
CA MET A 105 -7.94 9.53 0.00
C MET A 105 -8.50 10.94 -0.16
N GLU A 106 -8.32 11.51 -1.34
CA GLU A 106 -8.91 12.78 -1.73
C GLU A 106 -10.00 12.57 -2.78
N PHE A 107 -11.13 13.29 -2.61
CA PHE A 107 -12.22 13.25 -3.57
C PHE A 107 -11.98 14.24 -4.70
N VAL A 108 -12.24 13.81 -5.92
CA VAL A 108 -12.15 14.66 -7.11
C VAL A 108 -13.36 14.42 -8.03
N ASN A 109 -13.84 15.50 -8.66
CA ASN A 109 -14.94 15.40 -9.61
C ASN A 109 -14.46 14.88 -10.96
N ALA A 110 -15.19 13.93 -11.52
CA ALA A 110 -14.97 13.39 -12.85
C ALA A 110 -16.30 13.14 -13.58
N ASP A 111 -16.26 13.13 -14.91
CA ASP A 111 -17.44 12.84 -15.75
C ASP A 111 -17.62 11.32 -15.89
N VAL A 112 -16.51 10.57 -15.86
CA VAL A 112 -16.48 9.10 -15.98
C VAL A 112 -15.65 8.52 -14.85
N LEU A 113 -16.24 7.58 -14.10
CA LEU A 113 -15.59 6.84 -13.03
C LEU A 113 -15.31 5.40 -13.47
N ILE A 114 -14.05 4.97 -13.33
CA ILE A 114 -13.59 3.59 -13.51
C ILE A 114 -13.07 3.13 -12.14
N THR A 115 -13.83 2.28 -11.47
CA THR A 115 -13.57 1.92 -10.06
C THR A 115 -13.50 0.42 -9.84
N GLU A 116 -12.75 0.01 -8.82
CA GLU A 116 -12.80 -1.33 -8.27
C GLU A 116 -14.17 -1.60 -7.62
N THR A 117 -14.50 -2.88 -7.46
CA THR A 117 -15.75 -3.33 -6.80
C THR A 117 -15.52 -4.54 -5.90
N THR A 118 -14.32 -4.68 -5.34
CA THR A 118 -13.92 -5.86 -4.55
C THR A 118 -14.89 -6.14 -3.39
N PHE A 119 -15.36 -5.10 -2.72
CA PHE A 119 -16.29 -5.19 -1.60
C PHE A 119 -17.65 -4.54 -1.88
N ALA A 120 -18.07 -4.50 -3.13
CA ALA A 120 -19.32 -3.84 -3.53
C ALA A 120 -20.59 -4.66 -3.21
N ASN A 121 -20.47 -5.87 -2.62
CA ASN A 121 -21.63 -6.60 -2.13
C ASN A 121 -22.23 -5.86 -0.93
N PRO A 122 -23.51 -5.42 -0.99
CA PRO A 122 -24.16 -4.70 0.11
C PRO A 122 -24.23 -5.47 1.44
N GLU A 123 -24.11 -6.80 1.40
CA GLU A 123 -24.08 -7.65 2.60
C GLU A 123 -22.68 -7.72 3.25
N THR A 124 -21.66 -7.16 2.62
CA THR A 124 -20.29 -7.16 3.15
C THR A 124 -20.13 -6.00 4.14
N GLU A 125 -20.10 -6.34 5.42
CA GLU A 125 -19.81 -5.40 6.49
C GLU A 125 -18.36 -5.58 6.97
N HIS A 126 -17.61 -4.51 7.02
CA HIS A 126 -16.27 -4.49 7.60
C HIS A 126 -16.36 -3.94 9.03
N PRO A 127 -15.92 -4.70 10.05
CA PRO A 127 -15.86 -4.18 11.40
C PRO A 127 -14.84 -3.05 11.50
N ASP A 128 -15.05 -2.16 12.47
CA ASP A 128 -14.10 -1.09 12.75
C ASP A 128 -12.71 -1.64 13.08
N ALA A 129 -11.70 -1.22 12.33
CA ALA A 129 -10.35 -1.76 12.40
C ALA A 129 -9.70 -1.53 13.77
N VAL A 130 -9.99 -0.41 14.45
CA VAL A 130 -9.46 -0.11 15.78
C VAL A 130 -10.07 -1.04 16.81
N THR A 131 -11.36 -1.30 16.72
CA THR A 131 -12.09 -2.25 17.58
C THR A 131 -11.51 -3.66 17.43
N GLU A 132 -11.24 -4.09 16.20
CA GLU A 132 -10.66 -5.42 15.95
C GLU A 132 -9.23 -5.54 16.51
N ILE A 133 -8.38 -4.54 16.30
CA ILE A 133 -7.01 -4.54 16.84
C ILE A 133 -7.02 -4.55 18.37
N LYS A 134 -7.90 -3.80 19.02
CA LYS A 134 -8.00 -3.78 20.48
C LYS A 134 -8.31 -5.13 21.10
N LYS A 135 -8.96 -6.06 20.38
CA LYS A 135 -9.19 -7.43 20.85
C LYS A 135 -7.91 -8.18 21.17
N LEU A 136 -6.79 -7.82 20.53
CA LEU A 136 -5.48 -8.43 20.81
C LEU A 136 -5.06 -8.23 22.28
N ASN A 137 -5.50 -7.15 22.95
CA ASN A 137 -5.16 -6.90 24.34
C ASN A 137 -5.70 -7.99 25.30
N ALA A 138 -6.81 -8.63 24.96
CA ALA A 138 -7.40 -9.70 25.75
C ALA A 138 -6.68 -11.05 25.63
N VAL A 139 -5.77 -11.20 24.67
CA VAL A 139 -5.04 -12.44 24.38
C VAL A 139 -3.69 -12.41 25.08
N SER A 140 -3.47 -13.26 26.06
CA SER A 140 -2.19 -13.35 26.80
C SER A 140 -1.14 -14.26 26.12
N THR A 141 -1.56 -15.11 25.19
CA THR A 141 -0.68 -16.00 24.44
C THR A 141 -0.09 -15.29 23.22
N ASN A 142 0.85 -15.96 22.56
CA ASN A 142 1.39 -15.46 21.30
C ASN A 142 0.33 -15.54 20.19
N ILE A 143 0.32 -14.53 19.34
CA ILE A 143 -0.61 -14.38 18.23
C ILE A 143 0.20 -14.39 16.93
N MET A 144 -0.30 -15.07 15.90
CA MET A 144 0.24 -15.01 14.55
C MET A 144 -0.79 -14.35 13.62
N LEU A 145 -0.38 -13.27 12.96
CA LEU A 145 -1.20 -12.55 11.99
C LEU A 145 -0.61 -12.73 10.58
N GLY A 146 -1.38 -13.41 9.72
CA GLY A 146 -1.07 -13.48 8.29
C GLY A 146 -1.49 -12.19 7.58
N SER A 147 -0.57 -11.53 6.87
CA SER A 147 -0.90 -10.29 6.15
C SER A 147 0.00 -10.07 4.94
N TYR A 148 -0.54 -9.40 3.93
CA TYR A 148 0.27 -9.00 2.77
C TYR A 148 1.48 -8.17 3.21
N ALA A 149 2.64 -8.46 2.61
CA ALA A 149 3.91 -7.85 2.98
C ALA A 149 3.96 -6.33 2.73
N LEU A 150 3.22 -5.85 1.73
CA LEU A 150 3.10 -4.43 1.39
C LEU A 150 1.71 -3.89 1.77
N GLY A 151 1.65 -2.78 2.48
CA GLY A 151 0.45 -2.07 2.92
C GLY A 151 -0.09 -2.63 4.23
N LYS A 152 -0.73 -3.79 4.23
CA LYS A 152 -1.42 -4.36 5.41
C LYS A 152 -0.49 -4.64 6.59
N SER A 153 0.71 -5.16 6.35
CA SER A 153 1.70 -5.39 7.42
C SER A 153 2.12 -4.10 8.11
N GLN A 154 2.37 -3.03 7.35
CA GLN A 154 2.77 -1.74 7.90
C GLN A 154 1.63 -1.11 8.70
N ARG A 155 0.40 -1.15 8.19
CA ARG A 155 -0.80 -0.70 8.92
C ARG A 155 -0.95 -1.46 10.24
N LEU A 156 -0.81 -2.79 10.24
CA LEU A 156 -0.89 -3.62 11.45
C LEU A 156 0.19 -3.23 12.47
N ILE A 157 1.44 -3.04 12.06
CA ILE A 157 2.53 -2.62 12.95
C ILE A 157 2.16 -1.29 13.64
N ALA A 158 1.74 -0.29 12.86
CA ALA A 158 1.37 1.02 13.39
C ALA A 158 0.17 0.93 14.36
N MET A 159 -0.90 0.24 13.97
CA MET A 159 -2.12 0.11 14.78
C MET A 159 -1.87 -0.67 16.08
N ILE A 160 -1.08 -1.74 16.05
CA ILE A 160 -0.75 -2.50 17.26
C ILE A 160 0.08 -1.64 18.22
N ASN A 161 1.07 -0.90 17.74
CA ASN A 161 1.81 0.04 18.56
C ASN A 161 0.92 1.09 19.22
N GLN A 162 -0.07 1.60 18.49
CA GLN A 162 -0.98 2.63 18.97
C GLN A 162 -2.01 2.12 19.99
N HIS A 163 -2.56 0.93 19.74
CA HIS A 163 -3.74 0.43 20.47
C HIS A 163 -3.46 -0.75 21.39
N CYS A 164 -2.29 -1.39 21.26
CA CYS A 164 -1.88 -2.55 22.05
C CYS A 164 -0.41 -2.38 22.51
N PRO A 165 -0.09 -1.34 23.30
CA PRO A 165 1.29 -0.94 23.61
C PRO A 165 2.08 -2.02 24.40
N ASP A 166 1.39 -2.94 25.07
CA ASP A 166 2.02 -4.04 25.81
C ASP A 166 2.39 -5.22 24.92
N LYS A 167 2.00 -5.21 23.65
CA LYS A 167 2.33 -6.26 22.68
C LYS A 167 3.71 -6.03 22.10
N ARG A 168 4.52 -7.09 22.08
CA ARG A 168 5.80 -7.10 21.37
C ARG A 168 5.57 -7.59 19.94
N ILE A 169 5.93 -6.78 18.95
CA ILE A 169 5.69 -7.06 17.54
C ILE A 169 6.94 -7.68 16.91
N LEU A 170 6.80 -8.85 16.32
CA LEU A 170 7.82 -9.54 15.56
C LEU A 170 7.41 -9.61 14.09
N VAL A 171 8.28 -9.16 13.21
CA VAL A 171 7.99 -9.03 11.77
C VAL A 171 8.84 -10.02 10.99
N HIS A 172 8.21 -10.79 10.12
CA HIS A 172 8.92 -11.73 9.25
C HIS A 172 9.92 -11.01 8.34
N HIS A 173 11.08 -11.63 8.12
CA HIS A 173 12.19 -11.01 7.37
C HIS A 173 11.81 -10.58 5.94
N SER A 174 10.87 -11.26 5.28
CA SER A 174 10.41 -10.88 3.92
C SER A 174 9.57 -9.60 3.89
N ILE A 175 8.98 -9.18 5.02
CA ILE A 175 8.22 -7.95 5.16
C ILE A 175 9.16 -6.75 5.41
N MET A 176 10.32 -7.00 6.02
CA MET A 176 11.25 -5.95 6.45
C MET A 176 11.69 -4.97 5.35
N PRO A 177 11.95 -5.39 4.10
CA PRO A 177 12.28 -4.44 3.05
C PRO A 177 11.19 -3.38 2.80
N PHE A 178 9.91 -3.79 2.86
CA PHE A 178 8.78 -2.88 2.71
C PHE A 178 8.65 -1.94 3.92
N VAL A 179 8.85 -2.46 5.15
CA VAL A 179 8.91 -1.65 6.37
C VAL A 179 9.98 -0.55 6.23
N LYS A 180 11.16 -0.90 5.76
CA LYS A 180 12.26 0.07 5.58
C LYS A 180 11.95 1.13 4.52
N ILE A 181 11.23 0.79 3.46
CA ILE A 181 10.78 1.77 2.47
C ILE A 181 9.78 2.75 3.11
N TYR A 182 8.80 2.28 3.89
CA TYR A 182 7.89 3.17 4.62
C TYR A 182 8.64 4.16 5.51
N GLU A 183 9.63 3.69 6.28
CA GLU A 183 10.46 4.54 7.13
C GLU A 183 11.28 5.56 6.31
N GLN A 184 11.81 5.19 5.13
CA GLN A 184 12.50 6.12 4.23
C GLN A 184 11.61 7.29 3.77
N PHE A 185 10.31 7.05 3.66
CA PHE A 185 9.32 8.08 3.34
C PHE A 185 8.76 8.78 4.57
N GLY A 186 9.36 8.59 5.74
CA GLY A 186 9.01 9.32 6.97
C GLY A 186 7.82 8.73 7.74
N ILE A 187 7.32 7.56 7.36
CA ILE A 187 6.22 6.91 8.07
C ILE A 187 6.76 6.26 9.36
N ASN A 188 6.26 6.72 10.50
CA ASN A 188 6.59 6.14 11.78
C ASN A 188 5.68 4.94 12.09
N LEU A 189 6.24 3.75 12.05
CA LEU A 189 5.52 2.51 12.33
C LEU A 189 5.55 2.11 13.82
N GLY A 190 6.34 2.80 14.66
CA GLY A 190 6.51 2.47 16.06
C GLY A 190 7.57 1.38 16.31
N LYS A 191 7.40 0.61 17.37
CA LYS A 191 8.38 -0.40 17.82
C LYS A 191 8.06 -1.76 17.19
N TYR A 192 9.05 -2.42 16.63
CA TYR A 192 8.98 -3.79 16.13
C TYR A 192 10.37 -4.42 16.11
N GLU A 193 10.43 -5.73 16.02
CA GLU A 193 11.67 -6.50 15.91
C GLU A 193 11.58 -7.46 14.73
N VAL A 194 12.73 -7.80 14.15
CA VAL A 194 12.77 -8.85 13.13
C VAL A 194 12.55 -10.19 13.82
N TYR A 195 11.66 -11.01 13.25
CA TYR A 195 11.45 -12.36 13.71
C TYR A 195 12.75 -13.16 13.72
N ASP A 196 13.11 -13.71 14.87
CA ASP A 196 14.19 -14.68 15.05
C ASP A 196 13.65 -15.95 15.70
N ARG A 197 13.88 -17.10 15.03
CA ARG A 197 13.47 -18.41 15.53
C ARG A 197 14.03 -18.72 16.93
N LYS A 198 15.22 -18.20 17.28
CA LYS A 198 15.83 -18.39 18.60
C LYS A 198 15.05 -17.66 19.68
N VAL A 199 14.54 -16.49 19.38
CA VAL A 199 13.70 -15.69 20.30
C VAL A 199 12.41 -16.43 20.62
N MET A 200 11.81 -17.13 19.66
CA MET A 200 10.58 -17.92 19.87
C MET A 200 10.76 -19.11 20.81
N LYS A 201 11.95 -19.73 20.87
CA LYS A 201 12.21 -20.89 21.73
C LYS A 201 12.24 -20.55 23.21
N ASN A 202 12.34 -19.28 23.58
CA ASN A 202 12.54 -18.83 24.95
C ASN A 202 11.23 -18.50 25.70
N ASN A 203 10.11 -19.16 25.41
CA ASN A 203 8.82 -19.07 26.10
C ASN A 203 8.33 -17.62 26.39
N HIS A 204 8.54 -16.71 25.46
CA HIS A 204 7.98 -15.39 25.58
C HIS A 204 6.48 -15.43 25.33
N THR A 205 5.73 -14.73 26.14
CA THR A 205 4.27 -14.53 26.00
C THR A 205 3.99 -13.14 25.48
N ASN A 206 2.76 -12.91 25.04
CA ASN A 206 2.27 -11.58 24.66
C ASN A 206 2.92 -11.01 23.38
N MET A 207 3.35 -11.88 22.46
CA MET A 207 3.94 -11.48 21.18
C MET A 207 2.93 -11.53 20.06
N VAL A 208 3.07 -10.62 19.10
CA VAL A 208 2.35 -10.64 17.82
C VAL A 208 3.34 -10.84 16.69
N TYR A 209 3.17 -11.96 15.98
CA TYR A 209 3.99 -12.31 14.81
C TYR A 209 3.26 -11.91 13.54
N ILE A 210 3.83 -10.99 12.77
CA ILE A 210 3.33 -10.59 11.46
C ILE A 210 4.10 -11.33 10.39
N VAL A 211 3.40 -12.18 9.64
CA VAL A 211 3.97 -13.08 8.65
C VAL A 211 3.24 -12.93 7.32
N PRO A 212 3.88 -13.18 6.15
CA PRO A 212 3.16 -13.26 4.88
C PRO A 212 2.19 -14.46 4.92
N PRO A 213 1.08 -14.41 4.14
CA PRO A 213 0.11 -15.48 4.06
C PRO A 213 0.69 -16.73 3.39
#